data_30eb8c5b7951323b0835b7217d599d34
#
_entry.id   30eb8c5b7951323b0835b7217d599d34
#
_cell.length_a   1.000
_cell.length_b   1.000
_cell.length_c   1.000
_cell.angle_alpha   90.00
_cell.angle_beta   90.00
_cell.angle_gamma   90.00
#
_symmetry.space_group_name_H-M   'P 1'
#
loop_
_entity.id
_entity.type
_entity.pdbx_description
1 polymer ?
#
loop_
_entity_poly.entity_id
_entity_poly.type
_entity_poly.pdbx_seq_one_letter_code
_entity_poly.pdbx_strand_id
1 'polypeptide(L)'
;MFIHFRMVVILPPVQPSADSTPEVKGKKSAPRSSTNRARSPLALATGRNASLPTGREYSLKLSFEICVNICYTLPMKQIITAKLKLHTDPAQFQALRATQLKYRDALNYVSQYSFAHGKISNQRHLQDVCYDDIRLQYGLPAQMACNVPRQVGATYKTLWTKVKQNKAARKAGLTKKRYKGLDNPPKYLSPTLTYNYHRDYSLKPDTQVSILTLDGRVIVPYTGYEKHVALLRHGASIGAAKLWYDKPRKRFYLLISLEVEVADPVPETHNNVVGVDVGQRYLAVTATPKNDASFYSGKAVRAKADHYARLSKRLQKKGTRSATRRLVIISGRERRLKQDRNHLISRRMVDAHPHTIFGLEDLRHIRERTKRKKGKNASKKQRRANRHASKWAFAELHGYIAYKALLAGSMAVKVDANYTSQACPMCGYTNEANRPNKGLLFVCQSCHYSLHADLIGARNVALRTLLVRQDWMSTGVLSVRSDVSSDEAKAARLSRYAELRWSLDTSPAP
;
A
#
# COMPACT_ATOMS: atom_id res chain seq x y z
N MET A 1 -1.27 28.57 15.96
CA MET A 1 -2.61 28.09 15.62
C MET A 1 -2.38 26.96 14.61
N PHE A 2 -2.28 25.71 15.10
CA PHE A 2 -1.92 24.55 14.27
C PHE A 2 -3.20 23.94 13.71
N ILE A 3 -3.42 24.09 12.41
CA ILE A 3 -4.49 23.37 11.71
C ILE A 3 -3.86 22.13 11.09
N HIS A 4 -4.17 21.00 11.71
CA HIS A 4 -3.85 19.68 11.16
C HIS A 4 -4.81 19.37 9.99
N PHE A 5 -4.36 19.49 8.76
CA PHE A 5 -5.04 18.88 7.63
C PHE A 5 -4.64 17.39 7.58
N ARG A 6 -5.48 16.56 8.20
CA ARG A 6 -5.53 15.13 7.91
C ARG A 6 -6.16 14.97 6.53
N MET A 7 -5.48 14.29 5.62
CA MET A 7 -6.10 13.75 4.42
C MET A 7 -7.15 12.72 4.90
N VAL A 8 -8.39 13.19 5.03
CA VAL A 8 -9.53 12.36 5.39
C VAL A 8 -9.91 11.60 4.13
N VAL A 9 -9.61 10.31 4.11
CA VAL A 9 -10.29 9.37 3.22
C VAL A 9 -11.73 9.32 3.73
N ILE A 10 -12.60 10.10 3.13
CA ILE A 10 -14.04 10.06 3.39
C ILE A 10 -14.54 8.73 2.82
N LEU A 11 -14.72 7.76 3.71
CA LEU A 11 -15.58 6.62 3.43
C LEU A 11 -17.02 7.11 3.60
N PRO A 12 -17.90 6.93 2.63
CA PRO A 12 -19.30 7.30 2.77
C PRO A 12 -19.93 6.50 3.92
N PRO A 13 -20.88 7.11 4.66
CA PRO A 13 -21.57 6.43 5.73
C PRO A 13 -22.43 5.30 5.17
N VAL A 14 -22.30 4.12 5.77
CA VAL A 14 -23.22 3.00 5.54
C VAL A 14 -24.56 3.40 6.14
N GLN A 15 -25.53 3.71 5.31
CA GLN A 15 -26.92 3.84 5.74
C GLN A 15 -27.47 2.45 6.12
N PRO A 16 -28.16 2.31 7.24
CA PRO A 16 -28.91 1.10 7.55
C PRO A 16 -30.17 1.05 6.69
N SER A 17 -30.31 0.00 5.91
CA SER A 17 -31.56 -0.33 5.21
C SER A 17 -32.65 -0.62 6.25
N ALA A 18 -33.72 0.15 6.18
CA ALA A 18 -35.00 -0.19 6.76
C ALA A 18 -35.57 -1.40 6.02
N ASP A 19 -35.88 -2.46 6.73
CA ASP A 19 -37.00 -3.31 6.35
C ASP A 19 -37.50 -4.21 7.50
N SER A 20 -38.80 -4.08 7.68
CA SER A 20 -39.82 -5.06 8.08
C SER A 20 -39.65 -5.80 9.40
N THR A 21 -40.50 -5.37 10.31
CA THR A 21 -41.06 -6.15 11.41
C THR A 21 -41.90 -7.33 10.93
N PRO A 22 -42.01 -8.40 11.71
CA PRO A 22 -43.34 -8.90 12.05
C PRO A 22 -43.59 -9.02 13.57
N GLU A 23 -44.84 -8.69 13.91
CA GLU A 23 -45.51 -8.90 15.21
C GLU A 23 -45.38 -10.34 15.71
N VAL A 24 -45.16 -10.50 17.02
CA VAL A 24 -45.84 -11.56 17.81
C VAL A 24 -46.04 -11.12 19.25
N LYS A 25 -47.26 -11.34 19.66
CA LYS A 25 -47.97 -11.13 20.90
C LYS A 25 -47.30 -11.68 22.17
N GLY A 26 -47.40 -10.91 23.22
CA GLY A 26 -48.12 -11.33 24.46
C GLY A 26 -47.33 -11.82 25.65
N LYS A 27 -47.41 -11.10 26.70
CA LYS A 27 -47.92 -11.25 28.07
C LYS A 27 -46.97 -10.80 29.18
N LYS A 28 -47.48 -9.76 29.87
CA LYS A 28 -47.65 -9.52 31.33
C LYS A 28 -46.53 -9.93 32.31
N SER A 29 -45.96 -9.01 33.05
CA SER A 29 -46.37 -8.59 34.39
C SER A 29 -45.37 -7.60 35.00
N ALA A 30 -45.88 -6.53 35.55
CA ALA A 30 -45.24 -5.61 36.49
C ALA A 30 -45.42 -6.16 37.92
N PRO A 31 -45.05 -5.49 39.04
CA PRO A 31 -44.56 -4.12 39.26
C PRO A 31 -43.56 -3.93 40.45
N ARG A 32 -43.32 -2.63 40.76
CA ARG A 32 -42.90 -1.99 42.05
C ARG A 32 -41.38 -1.87 42.24
N SER A 33 -40.85 -0.79 42.80
CA SER A 33 -41.28 0.49 43.35
C SER A 33 -40.04 1.25 43.83
N SER A 34 -40.07 2.51 43.73
CA SER A 34 -39.89 3.65 44.65
C SER A 34 -38.40 4.04 44.82
N THR A 35 -38.03 5.30 44.96
CA THR A 35 -38.58 6.56 45.44
C THR A 35 -37.61 7.71 45.15
N ASN A 36 -38.17 8.86 44.73
CA ASN A 36 -37.96 10.24 45.22
C ASN A 36 -36.57 10.83 45.47
N ARG A 37 -36.24 11.97 44.88
CA ARG A 37 -36.51 13.39 45.25
C ARG A 37 -35.76 14.31 44.30
N ALA A 38 -36.34 15.11 43.54
CA ALA A 38 -36.87 16.46 43.62
C ALA A 38 -35.92 17.54 44.21
N ARG A 39 -35.62 18.54 43.36
CA ARG A 39 -35.84 19.98 43.61
C ARG A 39 -35.29 20.85 42.49
N SER A 40 -36.19 21.56 41.83
CA SER A 40 -36.02 22.89 41.23
C SER A 40 -36.38 23.91 42.31
N PRO A 41 -36.46 25.27 42.14
CA PRO A 41 -36.47 26.08 40.92
C PRO A 41 -35.87 27.52 41.03
N LEU A 42 -36.08 28.29 39.96
CA LEU A 42 -36.27 29.78 39.82
C LEU A 42 -35.04 30.72 39.96
N ALA A 43 -34.86 31.66 39.01
CA ALA A 43 -35.58 32.91 38.93
C ALA A 43 -35.29 33.71 37.63
N LEU A 44 -36.34 34.38 37.19
CA LEU A 44 -36.42 35.41 36.15
C LEU A 44 -35.73 36.73 36.52
N ALA A 45 -35.30 37.54 35.51
CA ALA A 45 -35.45 39.00 35.44
C ALA A 45 -35.22 39.47 33.99
N THR A 46 -36.20 39.80 33.23
CA THR A 46 -36.77 41.11 32.78
C THR A 46 -35.72 42.17 32.36
N GLY A 47 -35.56 42.45 31.07
CA GLY A 47 -36.12 43.54 30.32
C GLY A 47 -35.34 44.86 30.35
N ARG A 48 -34.97 45.38 29.20
CA ARG A 48 -35.27 46.77 28.77
C ARG A 48 -34.81 47.02 27.32
N ASN A 49 -35.76 47.58 26.57
CA ASN A 49 -35.57 48.19 25.24
C ASN A 49 -34.61 49.38 25.29
N ALA A 50 -33.82 49.57 24.24
CA ALA A 50 -33.31 50.88 23.85
C ALA A 50 -33.17 50.98 22.33
N SER A 51 -33.73 52.04 21.82
CA SER A 51 -33.98 52.53 20.48
C SER A 51 -32.73 52.72 19.61
N LEU A 52 -32.93 52.53 18.30
CA LEU A 52 -32.07 52.96 17.19
C LEU A 52 -31.93 54.48 17.12
N PRO A 53 -30.81 54.97 16.60
CA PRO A 53 -30.77 56.22 15.82
C PRO A 53 -30.41 55.94 14.36
N THR A 54 -31.13 56.70 13.52
CA THR A 54 -31.09 56.84 12.11
C THR A 54 -29.83 57.54 11.56
N GLY A 55 -29.33 57.05 10.43
CA GLY A 55 -28.77 57.88 9.39
C GLY A 55 -27.29 58.29 9.45
N ARG A 56 -26.51 57.59 8.63
CA ARG A 56 -25.41 58.24 7.85
C ARG A 56 -25.05 57.30 6.67
N GLU A 57 -25.30 57.83 5.46
CA GLU A 57 -24.78 57.28 4.22
C GLU A 57 -23.24 57.30 4.25
N TYR A 58 -22.62 56.12 4.13
CA TYR A 58 -21.22 55.99 3.74
C TYR A 58 -21.13 55.33 2.39
N SER A 59 -20.74 56.15 1.40
CA SER A 59 -20.28 55.71 0.10
C SER A 59 -19.16 54.67 0.25
N LEU A 60 -19.46 53.41 -0.01
CA LEU A 60 -18.47 52.36 -0.14
C LEU A 60 -17.84 52.41 -1.53
N LYS A 61 -16.66 53.06 -1.62
CA LYS A 61 -15.71 52.80 -2.70
C LYS A 61 -15.24 51.36 -2.53
N LEU A 62 -15.70 50.45 -3.39
CA LEU A 62 -15.14 49.10 -3.55
C LEU A 62 -13.73 49.25 -4.13
N SER A 63 -12.73 49.24 -3.29
CA SER A 63 -11.38 48.89 -3.67
C SER A 63 -11.36 47.34 -3.82
N PHE A 64 -11.31 46.85 -5.05
CA PHE A 64 -10.99 45.45 -5.34
C PHE A 64 -9.50 45.25 -4.98
N GLU A 65 -9.22 44.97 -3.71
CA GLU A 65 -7.97 44.34 -3.33
C GLU A 65 -8.10 42.87 -3.72
N ILE A 66 -7.38 42.47 -4.78
CA ILE A 66 -7.14 41.10 -5.13
C ILE A 66 -6.34 40.52 -3.97
N CYS A 67 -7.02 39.93 -2.99
CA CYS A 67 -6.39 38.99 -2.07
C CYS A 67 -5.92 37.79 -2.90
N VAL A 68 -4.69 37.83 -3.35
CA VAL A 68 -3.96 36.65 -3.77
C VAL A 68 -3.84 35.76 -2.53
N ASN A 69 -4.80 34.87 -2.34
CA ASN A 69 -4.67 33.78 -1.40
C ASN A 69 -3.46 32.94 -1.85
N ILE A 70 -2.29 33.24 -1.33
CA ILE A 70 -1.16 32.33 -1.38
C ILE A 70 -1.55 31.16 -0.47
N CYS A 71 -2.25 30.18 -1.02
CA CYS A 71 -2.38 28.87 -0.42
C CYS A 71 -0.95 28.29 -0.34
N TYR A 72 -0.32 28.38 0.81
CA TYR A 72 0.85 27.56 1.12
C TYR A 72 0.38 26.11 1.13
N THR A 73 0.44 25.44 -0.01
CA THR A 73 0.31 23.99 -0.07
C THR A 73 1.51 23.41 0.65
N LEU A 74 1.26 22.74 1.78
CA LEU A 74 2.32 22.00 2.47
C LEU A 74 2.82 20.91 1.52
N PRO A 75 4.14 20.80 1.30
CA PRO A 75 4.69 19.85 0.34
C PRO A 75 4.28 18.43 0.69
N MET A 76 3.93 17.64 -0.34
CA MET A 76 3.55 16.25 -0.17
C MET A 76 4.72 15.44 0.38
N LYS A 77 4.48 14.61 1.39
CA LYS A 77 5.51 13.80 2.04
C LYS A 77 5.50 12.37 1.52
N GLN A 78 6.62 11.96 0.93
CA GLN A 78 6.82 10.59 0.46
C GLN A 78 7.70 9.82 1.44
N ILE A 79 7.15 8.72 2.01
CA ILE A 79 7.92 7.84 2.89
C ILE A 79 8.58 6.74 2.06
N ILE A 80 9.90 6.63 2.17
CA ILE A 80 10.70 5.56 1.59
C ILE A 80 11.48 4.82 2.66
N THR A 81 11.97 3.62 2.34
CA THR A 81 12.79 2.83 3.27
C THR A 81 14.20 2.68 2.71
N ALA A 82 15.18 3.29 3.40
CA ALA A 82 16.59 3.03 3.14
C ALA A 82 16.99 1.70 3.77
N LYS A 83 17.57 0.81 2.97
CA LYS A 83 18.09 -0.47 3.43
C LYS A 83 19.61 -0.41 3.47
N LEU A 84 20.16 -0.40 4.68
CA LEU A 84 21.59 -0.38 4.94
C LEU A 84 22.07 -1.80 5.34
N LYS A 85 23.12 -2.27 4.69
CA LYS A 85 23.83 -3.50 5.07
C LYS A 85 24.86 -3.12 6.13
N LEU A 86 24.83 -3.76 7.29
CA LEU A 86 25.79 -3.55 8.35
C LEU A 86 27.01 -4.45 8.14
N HIS A 87 28.20 -3.88 8.34
CA HIS A 87 29.49 -4.57 8.28
C HIS A 87 30.01 -4.74 9.71
N THR A 88 29.57 -5.79 10.37
CA THR A 88 29.87 -6.09 11.77
C THR A 88 31.12 -6.95 11.87
N ASP A 89 32.01 -6.64 12.83
CA ASP A 89 32.98 -7.56 13.33
C ASP A 89 32.32 -8.68 14.18
N PRO A 90 33.04 -9.70 14.62
CA PRO A 90 32.48 -10.81 15.42
C PRO A 90 31.84 -10.34 16.74
N ALA A 91 32.44 -9.39 17.46
CA ALA A 91 31.96 -8.90 18.76
C ALA A 91 30.65 -8.08 18.56
N GLN A 92 30.64 -7.15 17.61
CA GLN A 92 29.43 -6.37 17.21
C GLN A 92 28.32 -7.30 16.76
N PHE A 93 28.65 -8.33 15.96
CA PHE A 93 27.66 -9.32 15.52
C PHE A 93 27.02 -10.04 16.71
N GLN A 94 27.82 -10.48 17.67
CA GLN A 94 27.33 -11.17 18.87
C GLN A 94 26.46 -10.25 19.73
N ALA A 95 26.87 -8.99 19.96
CA ALA A 95 26.08 -8.00 20.71
C ALA A 95 24.70 -7.74 20.05
N LEU A 96 24.66 -7.50 18.74
CA LEU A 96 23.41 -7.32 18.00
C LEU A 96 22.56 -8.61 18.02
N ARG A 97 23.19 -9.76 17.95
CA ARG A 97 22.48 -11.05 17.97
C ARG A 97 21.91 -11.37 19.34
N ALA A 98 22.65 -11.14 20.40
CA ALA A 98 22.19 -11.30 21.80
C ALA A 98 20.98 -10.39 22.07
N THR A 99 21.07 -9.11 21.65
CA THR A 99 19.99 -8.15 21.78
C THR A 99 18.74 -8.63 21.04
N GLN A 100 18.88 -9.14 19.80
CA GLN A 100 17.75 -9.66 19.03
C GLN A 100 17.11 -10.89 19.69
N LEU A 101 17.90 -11.78 20.27
CA LEU A 101 17.40 -12.99 20.94
C LEU A 101 16.63 -12.62 22.21
N LYS A 102 17.16 -11.76 23.04
CA LYS A 102 16.50 -11.29 24.28
C LYS A 102 15.18 -10.54 23.92
N TYR A 103 15.22 -9.68 22.92
CA TYR A 103 14.02 -8.99 22.41
C TYR A 103 12.96 -9.99 21.89
N ARG A 104 13.38 -11.05 21.19
CA ARG A 104 12.49 -12.14 20.76
C ARG A 104 11.82 -12.83 21.93
N ASP A 105 12.61 -13.13 22.98
CA ASP A 105 12.12 -13.86 24.13
C ASP A 105 11.11 -13.01 24.92
N ALA A 106 11.38 -11.72 25.09
CA ALA A 106 10.42 -10.76 25.64
C ALA A 106 9.13 -10.65 24.80
N LEU A 107 9.22 -10.63 23.47
CA LEU A 107 8.03 -10.66 22.59
C LEU A 107 7.18 -11.92 22.79
N ASN A 108 7.83 -13.08 22.95
CA ASN A 108 7.11 -14.33 23.18
C ASN A 108 6.47 -14.36 24.58
N TYR A 109 7.13 -13.84 25.60
CA TYR A 109 6.58 -13.68 26.94
C TYR A 109 5.29 -12.82 26.91
N VAL A 110 5.37 -11.59 26.39
CA VAL A 110 4.21 -10.70 26.30
C VAL A 110 3.10 -11.28 25.41
N SER A 111 3.48 -12.03 24.37
CA SER A 111 2.50 -12.72 23.51
C SER A 111 1.74 -13.82 24.25
N GLN A 112 2.42 -14.59 25.11
CA GLN A 112 1.79 -15.60 25.95
C GLN A 112 0.89 -14.95 26.99
N TYR A 113 1.36 -13.91 27.68
CA TYR A 113 0.58 -13.13 28.63
C TYR A 113 -0.70 -12.60 27.97
N SER A 114 -0.58 -11.89 26.84
CA SER A 114 -1.73 -11.37 26.09
C SER A 114 -2.73 -12.49 25.74
N PHE A 115 -2.23 -13.65 25.32
CA PHE A 115 -3.08 -14.78 24.95
C PHE A 115 -3.87 -15.31 26.14
N ALA A 116 -3.23 -15.50 27.27
CA ALA A 116 -3.84 -16.03 28.52
C ALA A 116 -4.90 -15.08 29.08
N HIS A 117 -4.70 -13.76 28.94
CA HIS A 117 -5.61 -12.72 29.48
C HIS A 117 -6.59 -12.15 28.42
N GLY A 118 -7.19 -13.03 27.62
CA GLY A 118 -8.25 -12.63 26.69
C GLY A 118 -7.76 -12.10 25.35
N LYS A 119 -6.53 -12.37 24.96
CA LYS A 119 -5.93 -11.97 23.67
C LYS A 119 -5.90 -10.44 23.48
N ILE A 120 -5.35 -9.78 24.50
CA ILE A 120 -5.27 -8.32 24.62
C ILE A 120 -4.54 -7.72 23.43
N SER A 121 -5.14 -6.72 22.77
CA SER A 121 -4.52 -5.96 21.67
C SER A 121 -4.22 -4.50 22.05
N ASN A 122 -4.62 -4.06 23.25
CA ASN A 122 -4.33 -2.74 23.77
C ASN A 122 -2.84 -2.65 24.15
N GLN A 123 -2.12 -1.80 23.43
CA GLN A 123 -0.65 -1.65 23.60
C GLN A 123 -0.29 -1.00 24.93
N ARG A 124 -1.10 -0.02 25.40
CA ARG A 124 -0.86 0.68 26.68
C ARG A 124 -1.03 -0.30 27.83
N HIS A 125 -2.14 -0.98 27.91
CA HIS A 125 -2.40 -1.98 28.94
C HIS A 125 -1.30 -3.07 29.00
N LEU A 126 -0.84 -3.60 27.84
CA LEU A 126 0.27 -4.53 27.80
C LEU A 126 1.59 -3.90 28.28
N GLN A 127 1.78 -2.60 28.06
CA GLN A 127 2.95 -1.88 28.55
C GLN A 127 2.87 -1.71 30.06
N ASP A 128 1.74 -1.28 30.59
CA ASP A 128 1.56 -1.02 32.02
C ASP A 128 1.79 -2.28 32.84
N VAL A 129 1.36 -3.44 32.36
CA VAL A 129 1.48 -4.72 33.09
C VAL A 129 2.82 -5.41 32.87
N CYS A 130 3.41 -5.36 31.66
CA CYS A 130 4.55 -6.19 31.34
C CYS A 130 5.90 -5.42 31.34
N TYR A 131 5.90 -4.10 31.51
CA TYR A 131 7.12 -3.28 31.35
C TYR A 131 8.21 -3.66 32.34
N ASP A 132 7.88 -3.74 33.62
CA ASP A 132 8.85 -4.02 34.69
C ASP A 132 9.41 -5.44 34.57
N ASP A 133 8.58 -6.41 34.25
CA ASP A 133 9.01 -7.78 33.96
C ASP A 133 9.99 -7.84 32.78
N ILE A 134 9.69 -7.08 31.70
CA ILE A 134 10.59 -7.02 30.54
C ILE A 134 11.93 -6.42 30.92
N ARG A 135 11.94 -5.38 31.73
CA ARG A 135 13.17 -4.74 32.21
C ARG A 135 13.98 -5.68 33.10
N LEU A 136 13.34 -6.32 34.05
CA LEU A 136 13.99 -7.16 35.06
C LEU A 136 14.49 -8.49 34.45
N GLN A 137 13.62 -9.23 33.75
CA GLN A 137 13.92 -10.58 33.28
C GLN A 137 14.76 -10.62 32.00
N TYR A 138 14.59 -9.63 31.11
CA TYR A 138 15.29 -9.64 29.82
C TYR A 138 16.39 -8.59 29.71
N GLY A 139 16.50 -7.67 30.65
CA GLY A 139 17.55 -6.63 30.67
C GLY A 139 17.43 -5.64 29.49
N LEU A 140 16.24 -5.51 28.84
CA LEU A 140 16.09 -4.66 27.67
C LEU A 140 16.17 -3.18 28.07
N PRO A 141 16.88 -2.32 27.30
CA PRO A 141 16.83 -0.87 27.46
C PRO A 141 15.40 -0.34 27.44
N ALA A 142 15.11 0.74 28.19
CA ALA A 142 13.77 1.27 28.42
C ALA A 142 12.93 1.41 27.13
N GLN A 143 13.50 2.02 26.09
CA GLN A 143 12.79 2.22 24.83
C GLN A 143 12.49 0.90 24.10
N MET A 144 13.40 -0.08 24.16
CA MET A 144 13.13 -1.41 23.60
C MET A 144 12.05 -2.15 24.39
N ALA A 145 12.05 -2.03 25.72
CA ALA A 145 11.01 -2.58 26.58
C ALA A 145 9.62 -2.02 26.23
N CYS A 146 9.51 -0.70 25.99
CA CYS A 146 8.27 -0.08 25.49
C CYS A 146 7.85 -0.57 24.09
N ASN A 147 8.80 -0.90 23.22
CA ASN A 147 8.51 -1.35 21.86
C ASN A 147 7.97 -2.80 21.80
N VAL A 148 8.26 -3.64 22.80
CA VAL A 148 7.78 -5.03 22.86
C VAL A 148 6.24 -5.09 22.96
N PRO A 149 5.56 -4.46 23.94
CA PRO A 149 4.09 -4.43 24.02
C PRO A 149 3.45 -3.80 22.79
N ARG A 150 4.04 -2.75 22.20
CA ARG A 150 3.56 -2.11 20.96
C ARG A 150 3.54 -3.10 19.80
N GLN A 151 4.60 -3.88 19.63
CA GLN A 151 4.70 -4.87 18.55
C GLN A 151 3.75 -6.04 18.75
N VAL A 152 3.59 -6.52 19.97
CA VAL A 152 2.64 -7.59 20.31
C VAL A 152 1.21 -7.12 20.12
N GLY A 153 0.83 -5.98 20.69
CA GLY A 153 -0.51 -5.41 20.53
C GLY A 153 -0.90 -5.18 19.07
N ALA A 154 0.02 -4.65 18.25
CA ALA A 154 -0.19 -4.50 16.81
C ALA A 154 -0.41 -5.85 16.10
N THR A 155 0.30 -6.91 16.52
CA THR A 155 0.11 -8.27 16.01
C THR A 155 -1.28 -8.78 16.35
N TYR A 156 -1.71 -8.69 17.59
CA TYR A 156 -3.05 -9.11 18.02
C TYR A 156 -4.16 -8.31 17.34
N LYS A 157 -4.00 -6.98 17.20
CA LYS A 157 -4.94 -6.14 16.46
C LYS A 157 -5.11 -6.61 14.99
N THR A 158 -3.99 -6.95 14.34
CA THR A 158 -4.01 -7.52 12.98
C THR A 158 -4.73 -8.87 12.92
N LEU A 159 -4.51 -9.74 13.91
CA LEU A 159 -5.16 -11.06 13.98
C LEU A 159 -6.66 -10.93 14.23
N TRP A 160 -7.09 -10.03 15.11
CA TRP A 160 -8.51 -9.71 15.34
C TRP A 160 -9.18 -9.17 14.07
N THR A 161 -8.50 -8.30 13.33
CA THR A 161 -9.01 -7.82 12.03
C THR A 161 -9.24 -8.99 11.06
N LYS A 162 -8.30 -9.94 10.98
CA LYS A 162 -8.46 -11.15 10.16
C LYS A 162 -9.60 -12.04 10.63
N VAL A 163 -9.83 -12.16 11.92
CA VAL A 163 -11.00 -12.87 12.49
C VAL A 163 -12.30 -12.21 12.05
N LYS A 164 -12.41 -10.87 12.19
CA LYS A 164 -13.58 -10.10 11.76
C LYS A 164 -13.85 -10.26 10.27
N GLN A 165 -12.81 -10.09 9.43
CA GLN A 165 -12.90 -10.29 7.98
C GLN A 165 -13.32 -11.72 7.61
N ASN A 166 -12.78 -12.73 8.28
CA ASN A 166 -13.16 -14.12 8.04
C ASN A 166 -14.61 -14.41 8.48
N LYS A 167 -15.07 -13.82 9.60
CA LYS A 167 -16.47 -13.91 10.04
C LYS A 167 -17.40 -13.32 9.00
N ALA A 168 -17.10 -12.13 8.48
CA ALA A 168 -17.87 -11.50 7.40
C ALA A 168 -17.87 -12.34 6.12
N ALA A 169 -16.69 -12.85 5.69
CA ALA A 169 -16.58 -13.71 4.51
C ALA A 169 -17.34 -15.04 4.66
N ARG A 170 -17.43 -15.59 5.87
CA ARG A 170 -18.26 -16.79 6.16
C ARG A 170 -19.74 -16.46 6.10
N LYS A 171 -20.18 -15.33 6.67
CA LYS A 171 -21.57 -14.85 6.58
C LYS A 171 -22.00 -14.65 5.13
N ALA A 172 -21.11 -14.11 4.30
CA ALA A 172 -21.34 -13.92 2.86
C ALA A 172 -21.17 -15.20 2.01
N GLY A 173 -21.01 -16.37 2.60
CA GLY A 173 -20.86 -17.64 1.87
C GLY A 173 -19.53 -17.81 1.09
N LEU A 174 -18.62 -16.83 1.16
CA LEU A 174 -17.37 -16.81 0.40
C LEU A 174 -16.35 -17.85 0.87
N THR A 175 -16.47 -18.31 2.12
CA THR A 175 -15.62 -19.37 2.69
C THR A 175 -16.31 -20.14 3.81
N LYS A 176 -16.10 -21.45 3.86
CA LYS A 176 -16.55 -22.30 4.98
C LYS A 176 -15.50 -22.44 6.09
N LYS A 177 -14.24 -22.06 5.82
CA LYS A 177 -13.12 -22.27 6.75
C LYS A 177 -13.05 -21.16 7.79
N ARG A 178 -12.94 -21.55 9.08
CA ARG A 178 -12.65 -20.62 10.19
C ARG A 178 -11.18 -20.19 10.17
N TYR A 179 -10.91 -18.95 10.48
CA TYR A 179 -9.55 -18.46 10.70
C TYR A 179 -9.01 -18.93 12.05
N LYS A 180 -7.90 -19.66 12.01
CA LYS A 180 -7.28 -20.28 13.19
C LYS A 180 -6.12 -19.49 13.81
N GLY A 181 -5.84 -18.29 13.34
CA GLY A 181 -4.65 -17.52 13.73
C GLY A 181 -4.64 -17.00 15.17
N LEU A 182 -5.77 -17.14 15.92
CA LEU A 182 -5.89 -16.81 17.35
C LEU A 182 -6.20 -18.05 18.21
N ASP A 183 -5.99 -19.26 17.70
CA ASP A 183 -6.17 -20.47 18.49
C ASP A 183 -4.95 -20.75 19.40
N ASN A 184 -3.80 -20.21 19.04
CA ASN A 184 -2.55 -20.30 19.80
C ASN A 184 -1.88 -18.92 19.88
N PRO A 185 -1.03 -18.65 20.89
CA PRO A 185 -0.28 -17.41 20.97
C PRO A 185 0.65 -17.24 19.76
N PRO A 186 0.69 -16.06 19.15
CA PRO A 186 1.65 -15.77 18.08
C PRO A 186 3.09 -15.97 18.55
N LYS A 187 3.86 -16.76 17.80
CA LYS A 187 5.26 -17.06 18.13
C LYS A 187 6.21 -16.26 17.26
N TYR A 188 7.10 -15.50 17.87
CA TYR A 188 8.14 -14.73 17.21
C TYR A 188 9.42 -15.56 17.09
N LEU A 189 9.85 -15.84 15.86
CA LEU A 189 11.05 -16.66 15.58
C LEU A 189 12.27 -15.82 15.21
N SER A 190 12.06 -14.77 14.42
CA SER A 190 13.11 -13.85 13.96
C SER A 190 12.51 -12.45 13.80
N PRO A 191 12.20 -11.78 14.90
CA PRO A 191 11.60 -10.46 14.85
C PRO A 191 12.58 -9.41 14.35
N THR A 192 12.03 -8.29 13.87
CA THR A 192 12.78 -7.05 13.66
C THR A 192 12.67 -6.23 14.94
N LEU A 193 13.79 -5.65 15.38
CA LEU A 193 13.78 -4.67 16.47
C LEU A 193 13.46 -3.30 15.89
N THR A 194 12.64 -2.54 16.59
CA THR A 194 12.37 -1.15 16.24
C THR A 194 13.26 -0.24 17.07
N TYR A 195 13.94 0.69 16.41
CA TYR A 195 14.81 1.71 16.98
C TYR A 195 14.28 3.11 16.65
N ASN A 196 14.32 4.00 17.61
CA ASN A 196 13.98 5.41 17.42
C ASN A 196 15.26 6.22 17.17
N TYR A 197 15.18 7.16 16.21
CA TYR A 197 16.29 8.03 15.86
C TYR A 197 16.70 8.90 17.06
N HIS A 198 17.99 9.15 17.22
CA HIS A 198 18.67 9.79 18.35
C HIS A 198 18.61 9.03 19.68
N ARG A 199 17.55 8.27 19.98
CA ARG A 199 17.42 7.50 21.24
C ARG A 199 18.13 6.16 21.17
N ASP A 200 17.76 5.32 20.19
CA ASP A 200 18.26 3.95 20.08
C ASP A 200 19.34 3.82 19.00
N TYR A 201 19.31 4.68 18.01
CA TYR A 201 20.32 4.73 16.96
C TYR A 201 20.58 6.16 16.50
N SER A 202 21.78 6.41 15.99
CA SER A 202 22.17 7.68 15.35
C SER A 202 23.13 7.41 14.20
N LEU A 203 23.03 8.23 13.16
CA LEU A 203 24.02 8.22 12.09
C LEU A 203 25.26 8.96 12.53
N LYS A 204 26.42 8.49 12.10
CA LYS A 204 27.75 9.05 12.33
C LYS A 204 28.38 9.41 10.99
N PRO A 205 29.42 10.30 10.96
CA PRO A 205 30.24 10.49 9.78
C PRO A 205 30.76 9.15 9.21
N ASP A 206 31.35 9.18 8.02
CA ASP A 206 32.04 8.05 7.38
C ASP A 206 31.20 6.78 7.18
N THR A 207 29.90 6.96 6.88
CA THR A 207 28.96 5.85 6.68
C THR A 207 28.91 4.88 7.85
N GLN A 208 28.94 5.41 9.06
CA GLN A 208 28.81 4.64 10.29
C GLN A 208 27.45 4.89 10.97
N VAL A 209 26.99 3.92 11.74
CA VAL A 209 25.77 4.02 12.53
C VAL A 209 26.04 3.49 13.94
N SER A 210 25.64 4.29 14.93
CA SER A 210 25.64 3.89 16.35
C SER A 210 24.29 3.24 16.66
N ILE A 211 24.31 2.02 17.18
CA ILE A 211 23.13 1.22 17.49
C ILE A 211 23.21 0.77 18.95
N LEU A 212 22.12 0.96 19.70
CA LEU A 212 21.99 0.51 21.08
C LEU A 212 21.84 -1.02 21.12
N THR A 213 22.60 -1.67 22.01
CA THR A 213 22.50 -3.09 22.31
C THR A 213 22.24 -3.30 23.82
N LEU A 214 22.23 -4.53 24.31
CA LEU A 214 22.10 -4.81 25.73
C LEU A 214 23.30 -4.26 26.52
N ASP A 215 24.48 -4.35 25.94
CA ASP A 215 25.77 -4.03 26.59
C ASP A 215 26.27 -2.62 26.19
N GLY A 216 25.37 -1.72 25.84
CA GLY A 216 25.72 -0.38 25.40
C GLY A 216 25.62 -0.16 23.89
N ARG A 217 26.29 0.85 23.36
CA ARG A 217 26.25 1.23 21.94
C ARG A 217 27.39 0.65 21.15
N VAL A 218 27.08 0.10 19.99
CA VAL A 218 28.07 -0.34 19.00
C VAL A 218 28.05 0.59 17.80
N ILE A 219 29.22 0.93 17.27
CA ILE A 219 29.39 1.75 16.06
C ILE A 219 29.75 0.82 14.91
N VAL A 220 28.91 0.76 13.88
CA VAL A 220 29.03 -0.21 12.80
C VAL A 220 29.06 0.50 11.46
N PRO A 221 30.05 0.21 10.59
CA PRO A 221 30.04 0.69 9.21
C PRO A 221 28.88 0.10 8.41
N TYR A 222 28.34 0.88 7.46
CA TYR A 222 27.28 0.39 6.60
C TYR A 222 27.50 0.72 5.13
N THR A 223 26.85 -0.06 4.26
CA THR A 223 26.69 0.24 2.84
C THR A 223 25.21 0.19 2.44
N GLY A 224 24.81 1.01 1.48
CA GLY A 224 23.43 1.09 1.01
C GLY A 224 23.34 1.49 -0.44
N TYR A 225 22.12 1.69 -0.92
CA TYR A 225 21.89 2.26 -2.25
C TYR A 225 22.27 3.75 -2.21
N GLU A 226 23.15 4.17 -3.11
CA GLU A 226 23.79 5.50 -3.11
C GLU A 226 22.78 6.65 -2.96
N LYS A 227 21.70 6.66 -3.75
CA LYS A 227 20.65 7.68 -3.67
C LYS A 227 19.98 7.72 -2.28
N HIS A 228 19.79 6.56 -1.63
CA HIS A 228 19.23 6.52 -0.27
C HIS A 228 20.25 6.98 0.77
N VAL A 229 21.54 6.69 0.56
CA VAL A 229 22.62 7.18 1.43
C VAL A 229 22.78 8.70 1.31
N ALA A 230 22.66 9.24 0.10
CA ALA A 230 22.65 10.68 -0.13
C ALA A 230 21.48 11.37 0.61
N LEU A 231 20.26 10.80 0.54
CA LEU A 231 19.08 11.30 1.27
C LEU A 231 19.24 11.23 2.80
N LEU A 232 19.99 10.24 3.32
CA LEU A 232 20.30 10.17 4.75
C LEU A 232 21.22 11.31 5.22
N ARG A 233 22.06 11.81 4.34
CA ARG A 233 22.98 12.91 4.64
C ARG A 233 22.33 14.28 4.47
N HIS A 234 21.52 14.40 3.43
CA HIS A 234 20.90 15.65 3.03
C HIS A 234 19.49 15.41 2.45
N GLY A 235 18.50 16.13 2.91
CA GLY A 235 17.21 16.27 2.25
C GLY A 235 16.08 15.31 2.69
N ALA A 236 16.26 14.48 3.71
CA ALA A 236 15.17 13.67 4.25
C ALA A 236 15.06 13.76 5.77
N SER A 237 13.84 13.76 6.28
CA SER A 237 13.59 13.57 7.71
C SER A 237 13.76 12.09 8.07
N ILE A 238 14.63 11.82 9.07
CA ILE A 238 14.98 10.47 9.47
C ILE A 238 14.04 10.00 10.57
N GLY A 239 13.31 8.91 10.29
CA GLY A 239 12.35 8.32 11.21
C GLY A 239 12.88 7.07 11.93
N ALA A 240 11.96 6.23 12.39
CA ALA A 240 12.30 4.98 13.06
C ALA A 240 13.02 3.99 12.11
N ALA A 241 13.92 3.20 12.69
CA ALA A 241 14.61 2.13 11.98
C ALA A 241 14.18 0.74 12.48
N LYS A 242 14.38 -0.27 11.62
CA LYS A 242 14.20 -1.68 12.01
C LYS A 242 15.46 -2.46 11.76
N LEU A 243 16.03 -3.04 12.81
CA LEU A 243 17.13 -4.00 12.67
C LEU A 243 16.56 -5.34 12.21
N TRP A 244 17.05 -5.83 11.08
CA TRP A 244 16.63 -7.09 10.47
C TRP A 244 17.81 -8.03 10.26
N TYR A 245 17.70 -9.25 10.77
CA TYR A 245 18.67 -10.31 10.58
C TYR A 245 18.30 -11.23 9.42
N ASP A 246 19.11 -11.24 8.36
CA ASP A 246 18.98 -12.19 7.23
C ASP A 246 19.66 -13.53 7.62
N LYS A 247 18.87 -14.42 8.18
CA LYS A 247 19.34 -15.73 8.65
C LYS A 247 20.11 -16.55 7.59
N PRO A 248 19.64 -16.65 6.31
CA PRO A 248 20.36 -17.37 5.27
C PRO A 248 21.74 -16.82 4.94
N ARG A 249 21.94 -15.50 5.09
CA ARG A 249 23.20 -14.82 4.79
C ARG A 249 24.03 -14.49 6.02
N LYS A 250 23.50 -14.74 7.20
CA LYS A 250 24.12 -14.40 8.49
C LYS A 250 24.55 -12.92 8.55
N ARG A 251 23.66 -11.99 8.14
CA ARG A 251 23.97 -10.55 8.06
C ARG A 251 22.84 -9.71 8.65
N PHE A 252 23.22 -8.59 9.25
CA PHE A 252 22.28 -7.60 9.71
C PHE A 252 22.05 -6.50 8.65
N TYR A 253 20.83 -6.00 8.62
CA TYR A 253 20.43 -4.83 7.86
C TYR A 253 19.66 -3.88 8.77
N LEU A 254 19.90 -2.59 8.61
CA LEU A 254 19.11 -1.54 9.21
C LEU A 254 18.18 -0.95 8.14
N LEU A 255 16.90 -0.98 8.40
CA LEU A 255 15.83 -0.48 7.51
C LEU A 255 15.35 0.84 8.10
N ILE A 256 15.80 1.98 7.56
CA ILE A 256 15.48 3.31 8.05
C ILE A 256 14.31 3.87 7.26
N SER A 257 13.30 4.39 7.94
CA SER A 257 12.22 5.16 7.33
C SER A 257 12.70 6.58 7.06
N LEU A 258 12.61 7.02 5.80
CA LEU A 258 12.94 8.37 5.36
C LEU A 258 11.68 9.06 4.88
N GLU A 259 11.43 10.26 5.35
CA GLU A 259 10.38 11.14 4.87
C GLU A 259 11.02 12.21 3.97
N VAL A 260 10.67 12.19 2.70
CA VAL A 260 11.16 13.12 1.68
C VAL A 260 10.02 14.08 1.33
N GLU A 261 10.25 15.35 1.39
CA GLU A 261 9.33 16.37 0.89
C GLU A 261 9.39 16.41 -0.63
N VAL A 262 8.24 16.41 -1.27
CA VAL A 262 8.08 16.46 -2.72
C VAL A 262 7.10 17.58 -3.04
N ALA A 263 7.39 18.38 -4.05
CA ALA A 263 6.46 19.39 -4.53
C ALA A 263 5.12 18.76 -4.91
N ASP A 264 4.04 19.42 -4.59
CA ASP A 264 2.71 18.97 -5.03
C ASP A 264 2.64 19.02 -6.56
N PRO A 265 2.12 17.98 -7.19
CA PRO A 265 1.97 17.97 -8.63
C PRO A 265 0.91 18.99 -9.04
N VAL A 266 1.21 19.74 -10.10
CA VAL A 266 0.29 20.69 -10.72
C VAL A 266 0.02 20.28 -12.16
N PRO A 267 -1.22 20.47 -12.69
CA PRO A 267 -1.59 19.97 -14.01
C PRO A 267 -0.78 20.58 -15.17
N GLU A 268 -0.34 21.83 -15.00
CA GLU A 268 0.42 22.60 -16.01
C GLU A 268 1.79 22.00 -16.28
N THR A 269 2.42 21.41 -15.28
CA THR A 269 3.77 20.79 -15.42
C THR A 269 3.70 19.34 -15.90
N HIS A 270 2.51 18.70 -15.86
CA HIS A 270 2.33 17.27 -16.18
C HIS A 270 1.64 17.10 -17.54
N ASN A 271 2.31 17.55 -18.63
CA ASN A 271 1.76 17.53 -19.98
C ASN A 271 1.80 16.16 -20.66
N ASN A 272 2.68 15.28 -20.21
CA ASN A 272 2.85 13.96 -20.80
C ASN A 272 2.03 12.90 -20.06
N VAL A 273 1.53 11.93 -20.81
CA VAL A 273 0.80 10.78 -20.28
C VAL A 273 1.41 9.49 -20.79
N VAL A 274 1.57 8.50 -19.91
CA VAL A 274 2.01 7.14 -20.26
C VAL A 274 1.02 6.14 -19.70
N GLY A 275 0.36 5.38 -20.55
CA GLY A 275 -0.45 4.23 -20.15
C GLY A 275 0.42 2.99 -19.94
N VAL A 276 0.22 2.29 -18.83
CA VAL A 276 0.98 1.09 -18.47
C VAL A 276 0.04 -0.10 -18.29
N ASP A 277 0.08 -1.05 -19.23
CA ASP A 277 -0.53 -2.37 -19.08
C ASP A 277 0.46 -3.33 -18.41
N VAL A 278 0.02 -4.12 -17.43
CA VAL A 278 0.87 -5.07 -16.70
C VAL A 278 0.42 -6.50 -16.91
N GLY A 279 1.33 -7.32 -17.40
CA GLY A 279 1.05 -8.69 -17.78
C GLY A 279 2.03 -9.73 -17.21
N GLN A 280 1.86 -10.97 -17.64
CA GLN A 280 2.76 -12.08 -17.31
C GLN A 280 3.75 -12.38 -18.44
N ARG A 281 3.38 -12.16 -19.69
CA ARG A 281 4.23 -12.38 -20.86
C ARG A 281 5.18 -11.20 -21.04
N TYR A 282 4.62 -10.02 -21.15
CA TYR A 282 5.31 -8.78 -20.88
C TYR A 282 4.98 -8.36 -19.45
N LEU A 283 6.00 -8.00 -18.67
CA LEU A 283 5.80 -7.56 -17.28
C LEU A 283 5.14 -6.19 -17.25
N ALA A 284 5.40 -5.38 -18.27
CA ALA A 284 4.69 -4.18 -18.59
C ALA A 284 4.80 -3.87 -20.08
N VAL A 285 3.80 -3.17 -20.60
CA VAL A 285 3.81 -2.51 -21.90
C VAL A 285 3.42 -1.06 -21.67
N THR A 286 4.16 -0.12 -22.24
CA THR A 286 3.83 1.31 -22.16
C THR A 286 3.39 1.84 -23.49
N ALA A 287 2.49 2.82 -23.48
CA ALA A 287 2.08 3.59 -24.66
C ALA A 287 1.96 5.08 -24.30
N THR A 288 2.46 5.94 -25.17
CA THR A 288 2.26 7.40 -25.09
C THR A 288 1.32 7.86 -26.19
N PRO A 289 0.59 8.99 -26.04
CA PRO A 289 -0.21 9.55 -27.10
C PRO A 289 0.59 9.87 -28.39
N LYS A 290 1.89 10.06 -28.27
CA LYS A 290 2.83 10.26 -29.41
C LYS A 290 3.18 8.96 -30.15
N ASN A 291 2.45 7.87 -29.91
CA ASN A 291 2.66 6.53 -30.48
C ASN A 291 3.95 5.81 -30.05
N ASP A 292 4.71 6.32 -29.08
CA ASP A 292 5.84 5.57 -28.53
C ASP A 292 5.33 4.40 -27.70
N ALA A 293 5.97 3.25 -27.89
CA ALA A 293 5.63 2.04 -27.15
C ALA A 293 6.88 1.30 -26.68
N SER A 294 6.84 0.76 -25.46
CA SER A 294 7.92 -0.07 -24.93
C SER A 294 7.41 -1.36 -24.33
N PHE A 295 8.07 -2.47 -24.66
CA PHE A 295 7.71 -3.81 -24.21
C PHE A 295 8.76 -4.37 -23.25
N TYR A 296 8.40 -4.63 -22.00
CA TYR A 296 9.27 -5.18 -20.96
C TYR A 296 9.05 -6.68 -20.82
N SER A 297 9.85 -7.49 -21.55
CA SER A 297 9.68 -8.94 -21.62
C SER A 297 9.82 -9.65 -20.27
N GLY A 298 8.87 -10.54 -19.95
CA GLY A 298 8.90 -11.43 -18.79
C GLY A 298 9.52 -12.82 -19.06
N LYS A 299 10.01 -13.09 -20.28
CA LYS A 299 10.50 -14.42 -20.71
C LYS A 299 11.58 -14.97 -19.78
N ALA A 300 12.63 -14.22 -19.53
CA ALA A 300 13.76 -14.62 -18.67
C ALA A 300 13.33 -14.81 -17.20
N VAL A 301 12.48 -13.92 -16.67
CA VAL A 301 11.96 -14.01 -15.29
C VAL A 301 11.14 -15.28 -15.11
N ARG A 302 10.26 -15.60 -16.07
CA ARG A 302 9.45 -16.83 -16.04
C ARG A 302 10.30 -18.08 -16.14
N ALA A 303 11.29 -18.12 -17.01
CA ALA A 303 12.21 -19.26 -17.16
C ALA A 303 12.97 -19.55 -15.85
N LYS A 304 13.54 -18.50 -15.22
CA LYS A 304 14.22 -18.63 -13.92
C LYS A 304 13.25 -19.01 -12.78
N ALA A 305 12.04 -18.46 -12.77
CA ALA A 305 11.00 -18.83 -11.78
C ALA A 305 10.58 -20.31 -11.91
N ASP A 306 10.47 -20.81 -13.14
CA ASP A 306 10.19 -22.24 -13.40
C ASP A 306 11.36 -23.13 -12.98
N HIS A 307 12.60 -22.70 -13.23
CA HIS A 307 13.79 -23.40 -12.74
C HIS A 307 13.76 -23.54 -11.20
N TYR A 308 13.55 -22.45 -10.47
CA TYR A 308 13.46 -22.50 -9.00
C TYR A 308 12.31 -23.37 -8.51
N ALA A 309 11.15 -23.38 -9.21
CA ALA A 309 10.04 -24.23 -8.84
C ALA A 309 10.37 -25.71 -9.02
N ARG A 310 11.03 -26.10 -10.13
CA ARG A 310 11.48 -27.49 -10.37
C ARG A 310 12.52 -27.91 -9.34
N LEU A 311 13.51 -27.05 -9.05
CA LEU A 311 14.55 -27.32 -8.07
C LEU A 311 13.94 -27.52 -6.66
N SER A 312 13.05 -26.61 -6.24
CA SER A 312 12.36 -26.72 -4.95
C SER A 312 11.54 -28.03 -4.84
N LYS A 313 10.83 -28.42 -5.92
CA LYS A 313 10.08 -29.67 -5.93
C LYS A 313 10.97 -30.89 -5.80
N ARG A 314 12.13 -30.92 -6.49
CA ARG A 314 13.13 -32.03 -6.37
C ARG A 314 13.67 -32.13 -4.96
N LEU A 315 14.08 -31.03 -4.35
CA LEU A 315 14.59 -30.99 -2.99
C LEU A 315 13.54 -31.41 -1.95
N GLN A 316 12.28 -30.99 -2.13
CA GLN A 316 11.17 -31.43 -1.26
C GLN A 316 10.93 -32.92 -1.37
N LYS A 317 10.99 -33.50 -2.60
CA LYS A 317 10.85 -34.95 -2.78
C LYS A 317 11.98 -35.74 -2.11
N LYS A 318 13.21 -35.19 -2.07
CA LYS A 318 14.36 -35.81 -1.42
C LYS A 318 14.22 -35.94 0.10
N GLY A 319 13.57 -34.99 0.76
CA GLY A 319 13.23 -35.02 2.20
C GLY A 319 14.41 -34.98 3.17
N THR A 320 15.66 -35.07 2.71
CA THR A 320 16.86 -35.13 3.57
C THR A 320 17.14 -33.81 4.28
N ARG A 321 17.87 -33.87 5.40
CA ARG A 321 18.31 -32.68 6.15
C ARG A 321 19.14 -31.71 5.29
N SER A 322 20.02 -32.23 4.41
CA SER A 322 20.79 -31.42 3.46
C SER A 322 19.90 -30.76 2.41
N ALA A 323 18.90 -31.47 1.86
CA ALA A 323 17.94 -30.90 0.94
C ALA A 323 17.09 -29.79 1.60
N THR A 324 16.71 -29.95 2.87
CA THR A 324 16.01 -28.94 3.65
C THR A 324 16.88 -27.68 3.85
N ARG A 325 18.16 -27.83 4.20
CA ARG A 325 19.12 -26.72 4.28
C ARG A 325 19.24 -25.98 2.95
N ARG A 326 19.31 -26.73 1.84
CA ARG A 326 19.36 -26.14 0.47
C ARG A 326 18.09 -25.40 0.12
N LEU A 327 16.90 -25.91 0.50
CA LEU A 327 15.62 -25.21 0.34
C LEU A 327 15.62 -23.85 1.06
N VAL A 328 16.16 -23.78 2.27
CA VAL A 328 16.28 -22.51 3.00
C VAL A 328 17.19 -21.53 2.24
N ILE A 329 18.33 -21.97 1.71
CA ILE A 329 19.27 -21.13 0.95
C ILE A 329 18.62 -20.56 -0.32
N ILE A 330 17.87 -21.37 -1.07
CA ILE A 330 17.20 -20.92 -2.31
C ILE A 330 15.87 -20.20 -2.03
N SER A 331 15.37 -20.26 -0.81
CA SER A 331 14.14 -19.58 -0.39
C SER A 331 14.22 -18.09 -0.69
N GLY A 332 13.14 -17.56 -1.24
CA GLY A 332 13.04 -16.14 -1.61
C GLY A 332 13.84 -15.72 -2.86
N ARG A 333 14.64 -16.58 -3.50
CA ARG A 333 15.37 -16.22 -4.74
C ARG A 333 14.43 -15.79 -5.87
N GLU A 334 13.31 -16.51 -6.06
CA GLU A 334 12.31 -16.14 -7.04
C GLU A 334 11.69 -14.76 -6.74
N ARG A 335 11.40 -14.49 -5.48
CA ARG A 335 10.88 -13.19 -5.04
C ARG A 335 11.88 -12.07 -5.30
N ARG A 336 13.14 -12.25 -4.89
CA ARG A 336 14.19 -11.24 -5.11
C ARG A 336 14.42 -10.96 -6.59
N LEU A 337 14.43 -11.99 -7.43
CA LEU A 337 14.55 -11.84 -8.88
C LEU A 337 13.42 -10.98 -9.45
N LYS A 338 12.17 -11.20 -9.03
CA LYS A 338 11.03 -10.40 -9.48
C LYS A 338 11.10 -8.97 -8.97
N GLN A 339 11.47 -8.80 -7.71
CA GLN A 339 11.65 -7.50 -7.09
C GLN A 339 12.73 -6.68 -7.81
N ASP A 340 13.88 -7.27 -8.05
CA ASP A 340 14.99 -6.66 -8.80
C ASP A 340 14.55 -6.22 -10.20
N ARG A 341 13.87 -7.11 -10.92
CA ARG A 341 13.32 -6.78 -12.24
C ARG A 341 12.29 -5.65 -12.19
N ASN A 342 11.38 -5.67 -11.20
CA ASN A 342 10.40 -4.60 -11.02
C ASN A 342 11.07 -3.25 -10.72
N HIS A 343 12.15 -3.24 -9.91
CA HIS A 343 12.94 -2.04 -9.66
C HIS A 343 13.60 -1.50 -10.94
N LEU A 344 14.16 -2.38 -11.77
CA LEU A 344 14.79 -2.00 -13.03
C LEU A 344 13.77 -1.42 -14.03
N ILE A 345 12.64 -2.12 -14.22
CA ILE A 345 11.58 -1.68 -15.14
C ILE A 345 11.02 -0.34 -14.72
N SER A 346 10.59 -0.20 -13.45
CA SER A 346 10.03 1.05 -12.94
C SER A 346 11.02 2.21 -13.00
N ARG A 347 12.34 1.94 -12.86
CA ARG A 347 13.36 2.97 -13.00
C ARG A 347 13.47 3.44 -14.44
N ARG A 348 13.61 2.49 -15.40
CA ARG A 348 13.69 2.80 -16.82
C ARG A 348 12.47 3.57 -17.33
N MET A 349 11.25 3.19 -16.88
CA MET A 349 10.03 3.89 -17.25
C MET A 349 10.04 5.35 -16.80
N VAL A 350 10.37 5.58 -15.54
CA VAL A 350 10.34 6.93 -14.95
C VAL A 350 11.45 7.81 -15.53
N ASP A 351 12.65 7.25 -15.73
CA ASP A 351 13.76 8.00 -16.31
C ASP A 351 13.53 8.37 -17.78
N ALA A 352 12.79 7.54 -18.53
CA ALA A 352 12.46 7.81 -19.94
C ALA A 352 11.35 8.86 -20.12
N HIS A 353 10.55 9.12 -19.08
CA HIS A 353 9.36 9.98 -19.19
C HIS A 353 9.31 10.98 -18.00
N PRO A 354 10.09 12.08 -18.04
CA PRO A 354 10.02 13.12 -17.02
C PRO A 354 8.67 13.87 -17.07
N HIS A 355 8.26 14.49 -15.97
CA HIS A 355 7.05 15.31 -15.85
C HIS A 355 5.78 14.65 -16.43
N THR A 356 5.59 13.38 -16.10
CA THR A 356 4.60 12.50 -16.73
C THR A 356 3.58 11.98 -15.72
N ILE A 357 2.33 11.85 -16.16
CA ILE A 357 1.30 11.10 -15.46
C ILE A 357 1.30 9.65 -15.95
N PHE A 358 1.72 8.72 -15.10
CA PHE A 358 1.64 7.29 -15.38
C PHE A 358 0.26 6.74 -15.04
N GLY A 359 -0.49 6.33 -16.05
CA GLY A 359 -1.75 5.59 -15.87
C GLY A 359 -1.48 4.12 -15.56
N LEU A 360 -2.03 3.64 -14.46
CA LEU A 360 -1.92 2.25 -14.03
C LEU A 360 -3.31 1.65 -13.88
N GLU A 361 -3.52 0.42 -14.33
CA GLU A 361 -4.78 -0.26 -14.12
C GLU A 361 -5.10 -0.48 -12.63
N ASP A 362 -6.34 -0.23 -12.22
CA ASP A 362 -6.81 -0.62 -10.90
C ASP A 362 -7.14 -2.11 -10.85
N LEU A 363 -6.17 -2.90 -10.47
CA LEU A 363 -6.26 -4.35 -10.38
C LEU A 363 -6.64 -4.85 -8.98
N ARG A 364 -7.37 -4.05 -8.18
CA ARG A 364 -7.93 -4.51 -6.91
C ARG A 364 -8.79 -5.76 -7.15
N HIS A 365 -8.69 -6.75 -6.28
CA HIS A 365 -9.43 -8.00 -6.33
C HIS A 365 -9.22 -8.86 -7.60
N ILE A 366 -8.27 -8.51 -8.50
CA ILE A 366 -7.99 -9.29 -9.73
C ILE A 366 -7.72 -10.77 -9.43
N ARG A 367 -7.02 -11.07 -8.32
CA ARG A 367 -6.72 -12.45 -7.92
C ARG A 367 -7.94 -13.23 -7.49
N GLU A 368 -8.94 -12.58 -6.94
CA GLU A 368 -10.22 -13.19 -6.52
C GLU A 368 -11.08 -13.44 -7.75
N ARG A 369 -11.22 -12.44 -8.64
CA ARG A 369 -11.96 -12.54 -9.90
C ARG A 369 -11.36 -13.59 -10.86
N THR A 370 -10.04 -13.67 -10.94
CA THR A 370 -9.34 -14.62 -11.82
C THR A 370 -9.04 -15.98 -11.16
N LYS A 371 -9.52 -16.21 -9.94
CA LYS A 371 -9.31 -17.45 -9.21
C LYS A 371 -10.02 -18.61 -9.91
N ARG A 372 -9.28 -19.32 -10.73
CA ARG A 372 -9.78 -20.51 -11.43
C ARG A 372 -10.06 -21.62 -10.42
N LYS A 373 -11.21 -22.29 -10.56
CA LYS A 373 -11.56 -23.49 -9.77
C LYS A 373 -10.40 -24.49 -9.90
N LYS A 374 -9.83 -24.89 -8.76
CA LYS A 374 -8.77 -25.90 -8.71
C LYS A 374 -9.44 -27.28 -8.93
N GLY A 375 -9.52 -27.74 -10.17
CA GLY A 375 -9.92 -29.11 -10.46
C GLY A 375 -8.82 -30.10 -10.03
N LYS A 376 -9.19 -31.25 -9.47
CA LYS A 376 -8.24 -32.35 -9.22
C LYS A 376 -7.50 -32.76 -10.50
N ASN A 377 -8.10 -32.58 -11.66
CA ASN A 377 -7.63 -32.99 -13.00
C ASN A 377 -6.94 -31.84 -13.81
N ALA A 378 -6.46 -30.76 -13.17
CA ALA A 378 -5.80 -29.72 -13.89
C ALA A 378 -4.51 -30.22 -14.60
N SER A 379 -4.34 -29.90 -15.90
CA SER A 379 -3.16 -30.28 -16.69
C SER A 379 -1.88 -29.62 -16.13
N LYS A 380 -0.71 -30.14 -16.52
CA LYS A 380 0.60 -29.50 -16.19
C LYS A 380 0.65 -28.04 -16.65
N LYS A 381 0.14 -27.73 -17.87
CA LYS A 381 0.05 -26.36 -18.43
C LYS A 381 -0.80 -25.47 -17.52
N GLN A 382 -1.99 -25.94 -17.11
CA GLN A 382 -2.90 -25.19 -16.24
C GLN A 382 -2.29 -24.95 -14.84
N ARG A 383 -1.66 -25.95 -14.22
CA ARG A 383 -0.98 -25.79 -12.91
C ARG A 383 0.16 -24.79 -12.98
N ARG A 384 0.92 -24.76 -14.09
CA ARG A 384 2.00 -23.79 -14.33
C ARG A 384 1.43 -22.38 -14.47
N ALA A 385 0.37 -22.18 -15.26
CA ALA A 385 -0.32 -20.91 -15.43
C ALA A 385 -0.88 -20.39 -14.09
N ASN A 386 -1.54 -21.23 -13.31
CA ASN A 386 -2.07 -20.87 -11.99
C ASN A 386 -0.95 -20.45 -11.00
N ARG A 387 0.21 -21.13 -11.06
CA ARG A 387 1.37 -20.76 -10.25
C ARG A 387 1.93 -19.39 -10.65
N HIS A 388 2.05 -19.09 -11.93
CA HIS A 388 2.50 -17.79 -12.40
C HIS A 388 1.52 -16.67 -12.01
N ALA A 389 0.21 -16.89 -12.19
CA ALA A 389 -0.82 -15.96 -11.81
C ALA A 389 -0.83 -15.66 -10.30
N SER A 390 -0.69 -16.70 -9.44
CA SER A 390 -0.67 -16.52 -7.98
C SER A 390 0.57 -15.80 -7.47
N LYS A 391 1.68 -15.86 -8.20
CA LYS A 391 2.97 -15.23 -7.86
C LYS A 391 3.26 -13.97 -8.68
N TRP A 392 2.27 -13.45 -9.39
CA TRP A 392 2.42 -12.24 -10.18
C TRP A 392 2.54 -11.01 -9.29
N ALA A 393 3.65 -10.28 -9.42
CA ALA A 393 4.03 -9.18 -8.54
C ALA A 393 3.67 -7.80 -9.12
N PHE A 394 2.50 -7.66 -9.77
CA PHE A 394 2.05 -6.43 -10.40
C PHE A 394 1.88 -5.27 -9.41
N ALA A 395 1.30 -5.54 -8.23
CA ALA A 395 1.09 -4.51 -7.22
C ALA A 395 2.41 -3.91 -6.70
N GLU A 396 3.48 -4.73 -6.66
CA GLU A 396 4.83 -4.27 -6.32
C GLU A 396 5.39 -3.36 -7.43
N LEU A 397 5.21 -3.72 -8.70
CA LEU A 397 5.61 -2.90 -9.85
C LEU A 397 4.89 -1.55 -9.85
N HIS A 398 3.55 -1.55 -9.68
CA HIS A 398 2.76 -0.32 -9.55
C HIS A 398 3.25 0.56 -8.41
N GLY A 399 3.51 -0.02 -7.23
CA GLY A 399 4.07 0.72 -6.10
C GLY A 399 5.43 1.33 -6.41
N TYR A 400 6.28 0.61 -7.17
CA TYR A 400 7.60 1.12 -7.54
C TYR A 400 7.55 2.22 -8.60
N ILE A 401 6.62 2.16 -9.55
CA ILE A 401 6.38 3.25 -10.50
C ILE A 401 5.89 4.48 -9.72
N ALA A 402 4.88 4.32 -8.87
CA ALA A 402 4.25 5.43 -8.16
C ALA A 402 5.24 6.24 -7.30
N TYR A 403 6.01 5.57 -6.40
CA TYR A 403 6.93 6.32 -5.54
C TYR A 403 8.12 6.90 -6.29
N LYS A 404 8.60 6.23 -7.35
CA LYS A 404 9.72 6.75 -8.15
C LYS A 404 9.30 7.89 -9.05
N ALA A 405 8.10 7.81 -9.63
CA ALA A 405 7.51 8.90 -10.38
C ALA A 405 7.43 10.15 -9.51
N LEU A 406 6.86 10.01 -8.30
CA LEU A 406 6.73 11.14 -7.37
C LEU A 406 8.10 11.76 -7.01
N LEU A 407 9.12 10.94 -6.71
CA LEU A 407 10.48 11.43 -6.42
C LEU A 407 11.18 12.05 -7.63
N ALA A 408 10.69 11.84 -8.84
CA ALA A 408 11.23 12.39 -10.08
C ALA A 408 10.37 13.53 -10.66
N GLY A 409 9.47 14.14 -9.87
CA GLY A 409 8.58 15.21 -10.33
C GLY A 409 7.53 14.74 -11.35
N SER A 410 7.21 13.46 -11.34
CA SER A 410 6.13 12.81 -12.11
C SER A 410 5.13 12.21 -11.14
N MET A 411 4.03 11.66 -11.65
CA MET A 411 3.04 11.04 -10.78
C MET A 411 2.43 9.78 -11.37
N ALA A 412 1.66 9.04 -10.57
CA ALA A 412 0.93 7.86 -11.04
C ALA A 412 -0.51 7.88 -10.53
N VAL A 413 -1.43 7.61 -11.44
CA VAL A 413 -2.87 7.50 -11.16
C VAL A 413 -3.35 6.09 -11.49
N LYS A 414 -4.42 5.65 -10.83
CA LYS A 414 -5.06 4.38 -11.14
C LYS A 414 -6.36 4.61 -11.89
N VAL A 415 -6.46 4.02 -13.06
CA VAL A 415 -7.64 4.05 -13.92
C VAL A 415 -8.39 2.72 -13.88
N ASP A 416 -9.67 2.75 -14.22
CA ASP A 416 -10.49 1.56 -14.28
C ASP A 416 -9.92 0.55 -15.30
N ALA A 417 -9.81 -0.71 -14.90
CA ALA A 417 -9.27 -1.80 -15.71
C ALA A 417 -10.34 -2.55 -16.55
N ASN A 418 -11.63 -2.16 -16.46
CA ASN A 418 -12.68 -2.86 -17.18
C ASN A 418 -12.52 -2.64 -18.69
N TYR A 419 -12.53 -3.73 -19.44
CA TYR A 419 -12.49 -3.75 -20.90
C TYR A 419 -11.25 -3.12 -21.57
N THR A 420 -10.18 -2.75 -20.85
CA THR A 420 -8.97 -2.17 -21.45
C THR A 420 -8.37 -3.03 -22.56
N SER A 421 -8.47 -4.35 -22.46
CA SER A 421 -7.98 -5.30 -23.47
C SER A 421 -9.01 -5.70 -24.54
N GLN A 422 -10.24 -5.15 -24.50
CA GLN A 422 -11.36 -5.52 -25.39
C GLN A 422 -11.92 -4.33 -26.17
N ALA A 423 -11.72 -3.11 -25.66
CA ALA A 423 -12.14 -1.88 -26.32
C ALA A 423 -11.15 -1.51 -27.45
N CYS A 424 -11.69 -1.19 -28.61
CA CYS A 424 -10.92 -0.66 -29.72
C CYS A 424 -10.57 0.82 -29.47
N PRO A 425 -9.28 1.19 -29.42
CA PRO A 425 -8.91 2.58 -29.20
C PRO A 425 -9.23 3.48 -30.40
N MET A 426 -9.47 2.92 -31.60
CA MET A 426 -9.74 3.67 -32.82
C MET A 426 -11.23 4.02 -32.97
N CYS A 427 -12.15 3.07 -32.76
CA CYS A 427 -13.57 3.27 -32.96
C CYS A 427 -14.42 3.17 -31.68
N GLY A 428 -13.83 2.83 -30.53
CA GLY A 428 -14.52 2.66 -29.26
C GLY A 428 -15.30 1.34 -29.12
N TYR A 429 -15.48 0.56 -30.18
CA TYR A 429 -16.23 -0.70 -30.14
C TYR A 429 -15.60 -1.68 -29.15
N THR A 430 -16.42 -2.17 -28.21
CA THR A 430 -15.98 -3.04 -27.13
C THR A 430 -16.65 -4.41 -27.22
N ASN A 431 -15.88 -5.45 -27.53
CA ASN A 431 -16.36 -6.82 -27.60
C ASN A 431 -15.28 -7.83 -27.22
N GLU A 432 -15.63 -8.93 -26.58
CA GLU A 432 -14.69 -10.02 -26.25
C GLU A 432 -14.10 -10.67 -27.53
N ALA A 433 -14.86 -10.72 -28.62
CA ALA A 433 -14.44 -11.25 -29.92
C ALA A 433 -13.29 -10.44 -30.57
N ASN A 434 -13.07 -9.18 -30.17
CA ASN A 434 -11.93 -8.38 -30.60
C ASN A 434 -10.59 -9.02 -30.23
N ARG A 435 -10.62 -10.02 -29.33
CA ARG A 435 -9.42 -10.72 -28.89
C ARG A 435 -9.56 -12.23 -29.12
N PRO A 436 -9.38 -12.70 -30.36
CA PRO A 436 -9.56 -14.09 -30.73
C PRO A 436 -8.64 -14.98 -29.89
N ASN A 437 -9.22 -16.06 -29.36
CA ASN A 437 -8.53 -17.06 -28.51
C ASN A 437 -7.82 -16.46 -27.25
N LYS A 438 -8.17 -15.25 -26.83
CA LYS A 438 -7.47 -14.52 -25.75
C LYS A 438 -5.97 -14.44 -26.00
N GLY A 439 -5.60 -14.36 -27.27
CA GLY A 439 -4.22 -14.34 -27.77
C GLY A 439 -3.53 -12.99 -27.62
N LEU A 440 -2.43 -12.81 -28.34
CA LEU A 440 -1.68 -11.56 -28.40
C LEU A 440 -2.16 -10.63 -29.50
N LEU A 441 -2.94 -11.13 -30.43
CA LEU A 441 -3.53 -10.35 -31.50
C LEU A 441 -4.86 -9.78 -31.02
N PHE A 442 -5.08 -8.51 -31.27
CA PHE A 442 -6.34 -7.81 -31.20
C PHE A 442 -6.79 -7.48 -32.63
N VAL A 443 -8.03 -7.78 -32.98
CA VAL A 443 -8.64 -7.40 -34.25
C VAL A 443 -10.05 -6.88 -33.94
N CYS A 444 -10.28 -5.62 -34.19
CA CYS A 444 -11.60 -5.02 -33.99
C CYS A 444 -12.63 -5.63 -34.93
N GLN A 445 -13.76 -6.08 -34.41
CA GLN A 445 -14.82 -6.66 -35.23
C GLN A 445 -15.65 -5.59 -35.97
N SER A 446 -15.48 -4.30 -35.62
CA SER A 446 -16.19 -3.18 -36.24
C SER A 446 -15.33 -2.49 -37.32
N CYS A 447 -14.14 -1.98 -36.95
CA CYS A 447 -13.29 -1.21 -37.85
C CYS A 447 -12.07 -1.98 -38.37
N HIS A 448 -11.95 -3.27 -38.06
CA HIS A 448 -10.86 -4.16 -38.48
C HIS A 448 -9.44 -3.72 -38.05
N TYR A 449 -9.35 -2.70 -37.18
CA TYR A 449 -8.05 -2.28 -36.65
C TYR A 449 -7.38 -3.44 -35.91
N SER A 450 -6.13 -3.70 -36.27
CA SER A 450 -5.35 -4.83 -35.73
C SER A 450 -4.06 -4.37 -35.07
N LEU A 451 -3.79 -4.88 -33.86
CA LEU A 451 -2.58 -4.54 -33.09
C LEU A 451 -2.28 -5.62 -32.05
N HIS A 452 -1.08 -5.54 -31.44
CA HIS A 452 -0.72 -6.37 -30.29
C HIS A 452 -1.64 -6.09 -29.09
N ALA A 453 -2.30 -7.11 -28.52
CA ALA A 453 -3.32 -6.96 -27.50
C ALA A 453 -2.85 -6.25 -26.21
N ASP A 454 -1.59 -6.48 -25.77
CA ASP A 454 -1.04 -5.81 -24.59
C ASP A 454 -0.76 -4.31 -24.88
N LEU A 455 -0.49 -3.94 -26.16
CA LEU A 455 -0.36 -2.54 -26.57
C LEU A 455 -1.72 -1.84 -26.65
N ILE A 456 -2.79 -2.55 -27.08
CA ILE A 456 -4.17 -2.06 -26.98
C ILE A 456 -4.51 -1.72 -25.52
N GLY A 457 -4.18 -2.62 -24.58
CA GLY A 457 -4.34 -2.36 -23.15
C GLY A 457 -3.63 -1.08 -22.71
N ALA A 458 -2.37 -0.92 -23.07
CA ALA A 458 -1.58 0.27 -22.72
C ALA A 458 -2.16 1.56 -23.33
N ARG A 459 -2.59 1.53 -24.60
CA ARG A 459 -3.26 2.67 -25.27
C ARG A 459 -4.56 3.06 -24.57
N ASN A 460 -5.41 2.10 -24.25
CA ASN A 460 -6.66 2.37 -23.51
C ASN A 460 -6.41 2.92 -22.11
N VAL A 461 -5.37 2.45 -21.43
CA VAL A 461 -4.93 3.02 -20.14
C VAL A 461 -4.45 4.46 -20.33
N ALA A 462 -3.69 4.77 -21.40
CA ALA A 462 -3.24 6.12 -21.70
C ALA A 462 -4.43 7.06 -21.98
N LEU A 463 -5.40 6.65 -22.80
CA LEU A 463 -6.61 7.43 -23.08
C LEU A 463 -7.40 7.75 -21.80
N ARG A 464 -7.59 6.76 -20.93
CA ARG A 464 -8.25 6.96 -19.63
C ARG A 464 -7.47 7.90 -18.72
N THR A 465 -6.16 7.91 -18.83
CA THR A 465 -5.29 8.80 -18.04
C THR A 465 -5.34 10.23 -18.57
N LEU A 466 -5.45 10.40 -19.90
CA LEU A 466 -5.72 11.71 -20.50
C LEU A 466 -7.03 12.30 -19.97
N LEU A 467 -8.08 11.49 -19.90
CA LEU A 467 -9.35 11.93 -19.32
C LEU A 467 -9.21 12.36 -17.85
N VAL A 468 -8.48 11.60 -17.04
CA VAL A 468 -8.17 11.99 -15.64
C VAL A 468 -7.40 13.32 -15.59
N ARG A 469 -6.47 13.56 -16.53
CA ARG A 469 -5.74 14.82 -16.63
C ARG A 469 -6.66 15.98 -17.03
N GLN A 470 -7.55 15.79 -17.99
CA GLN A 470 -8.54 16.80 -18.40
C GLN A 470 -9.47 17.15 -17.25
N ASP A 471 -10.00 16.15 -16.54
CA ASP A 471 -10.83 16.35 -15.35
C ASP A 471 -10.05 17.12 -14.26
N TRP A 472 -8.77 16.84 -14.07
CA TRP A 472 -7.91 17.55 -13.12
C TRP A 472 -7.72 19.03 -13.52
N MET A 473 -7.45 19.31 -14.79
CA MET A 473 -7.31 20.68 -15.29
C MET A 473 -8.60 21.51 -15.15
N SER A 474 -9.76 20.89 -15.37
CA SER A 474 -11.04 21.58 -15.32
C SER A 474 -11.57 21.77 -13.89
N THR A 475 -11.30 20.84 -12.99
CA THR A 475 -11.86 20.85 -11.62
C THR A 475 -10.87 21.27 -10.54
N GLY A 476 -9.58 21.35 -10.86
CA GLY A 476 -8.50 21.52 -9.89
C GLY A 476 -8.29 20.29 -8.98
N VAL A 477 -9.10 19.23 -9.11
CA VAL A 477 -9.06 18.06 -8.24
C VAL A 477 -8.52 16.83 -8.97
N LEU A 478 -7.38 16.31 -8.51
CA LEU A 478 -6.81 15.11 -9.07
C LEU A 478 -7.45 13.85 -8.49
N SER A 479 -8.12 13.07 -9.33
CA SER A 479 -8.64 11.76 -8.97
C SER A 479 -7.55 10.69 -9.10
N VAL A 480 -6.84 10.39 -8.00
CA VAL A 480 -5.75 9.38 -7.97
C VAL A 480 -6.27 7.95 -8.19
N ARG A 481 -7.56 7.72 -8.01
CA ARG A 481 -8.22 6.41 -8.22
C ARG A 481 -9.60 6.59 -8.84
N SER A 482 -9.96 5.66 -9.71
CA SER A 482 -11.33 5.60 -10.22
C SER A 482 -12.32 5.33 -9.09
N ASP A 483 -13.41 6.09 -9.06
CA ASP A 483 -14.55 5.78 -8.23
C ASP A 483 -15.24 4.51 -8.73
N VAL A 484 -15.51 3.57 -7.84
CA VAL A 484 -16.18 2.29 -8.13
C VAL A 484 -17.30 2.04 -7.11
N SER A 485 -17.83 3.12 -6.54
CA SER A 485 -18.78 3.07 -5.42
C SER A 485 -20.15 2.53 -5.83
N SER A 486 -20.59 2.80 -7.07
CA SER A 486 -21.88 2.33 -7.57
C SER A 486 -21.81 1.77 -9.00
N ASP A 487 -22.82 1.00 -9.41
CA ASP A 487 -22.93 0.50 -10.79
C ASP A 487 -23.26 1.62 -11.78
N GLU A 488 -24.02 2.66 -11.36
CA GLU A 488 -24.31 3.85 -12.15
C GLU A 488 -23.02 4.65 -12.44
N ALA A 489 -22.19 4.91 -11.42
CA ALA A 489 -20.91 5.59 -11.60
C ALA A 489 -19.96 4.80 -12.52
N LYS A 490 -20.05 3.47 -12.48
CA LYS A 490 -19.30 2.60 -13.40
C LYS A 490 -19.84 2.69 -14.82
N ALA A 491 -21.16 2.68 -15.02
CA ALA A 491 -21.79 2.80 -16.33
C ALA A 491 -21.46 4.15 -16.99
N ALA A 492 -21.59 5.25 -16.24
CA ALA A 492 -21.24 6.59 -16.71
C ALA A 492 -19.77 6.69 -17.15
N ARG A 493 -18.82 6.10 -16.40
CA ARG A 493 -17.42 6.06 -16.82
C ARG A 493 -17.20 5.24 -18.08
N LEU A 494 -17.85 4.08 -18.19
CA LEU A 494 -17.70 3.24 -19.37
C LEU A 494 -18.25 3.92 -20.63
N SER A 495 -19.33 4.70 -20.51
CA SER A 495 -19.84 5.55 -21.57
C SER A 495 -18.80 6.59 -22.01
N ARG A 496 -18.23 7.36 -21.07
CA ARG A 496 -17.15 8.31 -21.38
C ARG A 496 -15.92 7.64 -22.03
N TYR A 497 -15.57 6.41 -21.62
CA TYR A 497 -14.45 5.68 -22.23
C TYR A 497 -14.76 5.22 -23.65
N ALA A 498 -16.02 4.95 -24.00
CA ALA A 498 -16.43 4.58 -25.35
C ALA A 498 -16.29 5.73 -26.36
N GLU A 499 -16.20 6.97 -25.89
CA GLU A 499 -16.01 8.18 -26.71
C GLU A 499 -14.52 8.49 -26.99
N LEU A 500 -13.59 7.92 -26.18
CA LEU A 500 -12.17 8.16 -26.34
C LEU A 500 -11.63 7.54 -27.64
N ARG A 501 -10.83 8.29 -28.38
CA ARG A 501 -10.21 7.84 -29.64
C ARG A 501 -8.70 8.06 -29.59
N TRP A 502 -7.98 7.09 -30.12
CA TRP A 502 -6.54 7.20 -30.34
C TRP A 502 -6.30 7.84 -31.70
N SER A 503 -5.56 8.93 -31.73
CA SER A 503 -5.11 9.53 -32.98
C SER A 503 -3.79 8.93 -33.41
N LEU A 504 -3.65 8.62 -34.69
CA LEU A 504 -2.38 8.25 -35.31
C LEU A 504 -1.61 9.49 -35.79
N ASP A 505 -2.31 10.62 -35.96
CA ASP A 505 -1.76 11.86 -36.52
C ASP A 505 -1.25 12.83 -35.45
N THR A 506 -0.82 12.33 -34.32
CA THR A 506 -0.16 13.20 -33.34
C THR A 506 1.29 13.48 -33.75
N SER A 507 1.47 14.13 -34.89
CA SER A 507 2.68 14.94 -35.10
C SER A 507 2.61 16.11 -34.12
N PRO A 508 3.69 16.42 -33.38
CA PRO A 508 3.71 17.66 -32.62
C PRO A 508 3.53 18.79 -33.63
N ALA A 509 2.57 19.69 -33.36
CA ALA A 509 2.56 20.95 -34.08
C ALA A 509 3.93 21.63 -33.91
N PRO A 510 4.45 22.26 -34.97
CA PRO A 510 5.77 22.88 -34.97
C PRO A 510 5.95 23.92 -33.86
#